data_f35ad64fa3fbd37a1f406edba9aff2ff
#
_entry.id   f35ad64fa3fbd37a1f406edba9aff2ff
#
_cell.length_a   1.000
_cell.length_b   1.000
_cell.length_c   1.000
_cell.angle_alpha   90.00
_cell.angle_beta   90.00
_cell.angle_gamma   90.00
#
_symmetry.space_group_name_H-M   'P 1'
#
loop_
_entity.id
_entity.type
_entity.pdbx_description
1 polymer ?
#
loop_
_entity_poly.entity_id
_entity_poly.type
_entity_poly.pdbx_seq_one_letter_code
_entity_poly.pdbx_strand_id
1 'polypeptide(L)'
;MEYEVLSPWSEVDTSVLTGLTPRLDTLEGKTIGMYGDFMALATKMLHVVEEELTRRYPGIRFSYLQYEEETSEIAKDTAFRPKFEQWLGGVDAVLSFYGSVPSGALFLGYNSALMEQLGKPTVMLTVPRTYPTAIRGCKAKGVPGLRTVQYDVAVDKINSHVTLEEVRTAMATDLPGLTDALVSALT
;
A
#
# COMPACT_ATOMS: atom_id res chain seq x y z
N MET A 1 1.99 11.29 49.50
CA MET A 1 2.47 11.16 48.13
C MET A 1 1.33 10.45 47.41
N GLU A 2 0.62 11.16 46.56
CA GLU A 2 -0.51 10.63 45.81
C GLU A 2 0.06 10.09 44.50
N TYR A 3 -0.21 8.83 44.16
CA TYR A 3 0.23 8.22 42.89
C TYR A 3 -0.99 8.21 41.95
N GLU A 4 -0.89 8.89 40.84
CA GLU A 4 -1.86 8.79 39.76
C GLU A 4 -1.53 7.53 38.93
N VAL A 5 -2.43 6.56 38.98
CA VAL A 5 -2.30 5.35 38.16
C VAL A 5 -2.98 5.64 36.84
N LEU A 6 -2.17 5.78 35.79
CA LEU A 6 -2.68 5.91 34.43
C LEU A 6 -3.44 4.64 34.05
N SER A 7 -4.60 4.80 33.41
CA SER A 7 -5.36 3.67 32.87
C SER A 7 -4.50 2.85 31.90
N PRO A 8 -4.46 1.50 32.02
CA PRO A 8 -3.77 0.67 31.06
C PRO A 8 -4.47 0.67 29.68
N TRP A 9 -5.66 1.19 29.60
CA TRP A 9 -6.38 1.40 28.33
C TRP A 9 -5.96 2.76 27.79
N SER A 10 -5.18 2.75 26.71
CA SER A 10 -4.94 3.98 25.94
C SER A 10 -6.28 4.54 25.51
N GLU A 11 -6.52 5.81 25.73
CA GLU A 11 -7.64 6.49 25.09
C GLU A 11 -7.53 6.24 23.59
N VAL A 12 -8.57 5.67 23.01
CA VAL A 12 -8.63 5.49 21.56
C VAL A 12 -8.68 6.90 21.00
N ASP A 13 -7.59 7.31 20.37
CA ASP A 13 -7.56 8.55 19.62
C ASP A 13 -8.68 8.43 18.58
N THR A 14 -9.77 9.16 18.78
CA THR A 14 -10.93 9.17 17.88
C THR A 14 -10.51 9.95 16.64
N SER A 15 -9.76 9.29 15.77
CA SER A 15 -9.38 9.84 14.48
C SER A 15 -10.64 10.24 13.73
N VAL A 16 -10.68 11.48 13.26
CA VAL A 16 -11.78 11.96 12.43
C VAL A 16 -11.87 11.04 11.21
N LEU A 17 -13.06 10.44 11.01
CA LEU A 17 -13.27 9.57 9.86
C LEU A 17 -13.14 10.37 8.58
N THR A 18 -12.25 9.92 7.70
CA THR A 18 -12.01 10.53 6.39
C THR A 18 -12.68 9.67 5.33
N GLY A 19 -13.46 10.29 4.45
CA GLY A 19 -13.99 9.65 3.26
C GLY A 19 -12.87 9.33 2.26
N LEU A 20 -13.16 8.45 1.32
CA LEU A 20 -12.21 8.13 0.25
C LEU A 20 -12.10 9.30 -0.73
N THR A 21 -10.89 9.54 -1.22
CA THR A 21 -10.59 10.46 -2.32
C THR A 21 -11.35 10.03 -3.59
N PRO A 22 -11.85 10.95 -4.41
CA PRO A 22 -12.42 10.60 -5.71
C PRO A 22 -11.46 9.76 -6.56
N ARG A 23 -11.98 8.70 -7.15
CA ARG A 23 -11.19 7.80 -7.99
C ARG A 23 -10.91 8.42 -9.36
N LEU A 24 -9.93 7.86 -10.08
CA LEU A 24 -9.59 8.30 -11.42
C LEU A 24 -10.65 7.81 -12.43
N ASP A 25 -10.90 8.59 -13.48
CA ASP A 25 -11.80 8.17 -14.56
C ASP A 25 -11.14 7.13 -15.49
N THR A 26 -9.82 7.15 -15.58
CA THR A 26 -9.01 6.23 -16.37
C THR A 26 -7.59 6.15 -15.82
N LEU A 27 -6.87 5.08 -16.15
CA LEU A 27 -5.43 4.96 -15.89
C LEU A 27 -4.57 5.34 -17.11
N GLU A 28 -5.18 5.59 -18.28
CA GLU A 28 -4.43 6.00 -19.49
C GLU A 28 -3.72 7.33 -19.26
N GLY A 29 -2.43 7.37 -19.59
CA GLY A 29 -1.58 8.54 -19.43
C GLY A 29 -1.27 8.95 -17.99
N LYS A 30 -1.78 8.22 -16.99
CA LYS A 30 -1.58 8.52 -15.58
C LYS A 30 -0.23 8.05 -15.06
N THR A 31 0.20 8.67 -13.96
CA THR A 31 1.40 8.26 -13.22
C THR A 31 0.96 7.59 -11.92
N ILE A 32 1.25 6.32 -11.79
CA ILE A 32 0.93 5.54 -10.60
C ILE A 32 2.16 5.47 -9.69
N GLY A 33 1.98 5.94 -8.46
CA GLY A 33 2.97 5.80 -7.40
C GLY A 33 3.03 4.37 -6.90
N MET A 34 4.22 3.80 -6.84
CA MET A 34 4.50 2.48 -6.30
C MET A 34 5.21 2.64 -4.97
N TYR A 35 4.51 2.39 -3.88
CA TYR A 35 5.04 2.52 -2.52
C TYR A 35 5.18 1.17 -1.85
N GLY A 36 6.32 0.88 -1.27
CA GLY A 36 6.51 -0.39 -0.56
C GLY A 36 7.88 -0.57 0.08
N ASP A 37 8.07 -1.76 0.64
CA ASP A 37 9.34 -2.19 1.24
C ASP A 37 10.41 -2.62 0.21
N PHE A 38 10.00 -2.81 -1.04
CA PHE A 38 10.84 -3.28 -2.12
C PHE A 38 11.70 -4.52 -1.79
N MET A 39 11.25 -5.35 -0.86
CA MET A 39 11.84 -6.67 -0.66
C MET A 39 11.73 -7.50 -1.93
N ALA A 40 12.63 -8.46 -2.09
CA ALA A 40 12.83 -9.16 -3.37
C ALA A 40 11.57 -9.74 -4.00
N LEU A 41 10.64 -10.27 -3.21
CA LEU A 41 9.36 -10.77 -3.72
C LEU A 41 8.44 -9.62 -4.12
N ALA A 42 8.28 -8.63 -3.25
CA ALA A 42 7.43 -7.47 -3.48
C ALA A 42 7.79 -6.73 -4.77
N THR A 43 9.07 -6.45 -4.97
CA THR A 43 9.59 -5.82 -6.19
C THR A 43 9.21 -6.60 -7.44
N LYS A 44 9.37 -7.93 -7.43
CA LYS A 44 9.04 -8.77 -8.58
C LYS A 44 7.53 -8.80 -8.85
N MET A 45 6.72 -8.82 -7.81
CA MET A 45 5.26 -8.77 -7.97
C MET A 45 4.80 -7.43 -8.53
N LEU A 46 5.35 -6.33 -8.04
CA LEU A 46 5.08 -5.00 -8.60
C LEU A 46 5.46 -4.92 -10.07
N HIS A 47 6.59 -5.50 -10.47
CA HIS A 47 6.97 -5.58 -11.89
C HIS A 47 5.96 -6.34 -12.74
N VAL A 48 5.44 -7.46 -12.25
CA VAL A 48 4.41 -8.22 -12.98
C VAL A 48 3.13 -7.43 -13.14
N VAL A 49 2.71 -6.71 -12.10
CA VAL A 49 1.55 -5.80 -12.15
C VAL A 49 1.81 -4.64 -13.11
N GLU A 50 2.99 -4.04 -13.06
CA GLU A 50 3.41 -2.95 -13.95
C GLU A 50 3.36 -3.35 -15.42
N GLU A 51 3.91 -4.52 -15.76
CA GLU A 51 3.88 -5.06 -17.12
C GLU A 51 2.45 -5.23 -17.63
N GLU A 52 1.56 -5.78 -16.80
CA GLU A 52 0.16 -5.97 -17.17
C GLU A 52 -0.60 -4.66 -17.31
N LEU A 53 -0.41 -3.71 -16.39
CA LEU A 53 -1.02 -2.39 -16.49
C LEU A 53 -0.50 -1.61 -17.70
N THR A 54 0.80 -1.70 -18.01
CA THR A 54 1.40 -1.09 -19.20
C THR A 54 0.80 -1.65 -20.49
N ARG A 55 0.56 -2.96 -20.52
CA ARG A 55 -0.06 -3.63 -21.67
C ARG A 55 -1.50 -3.17 -21.89
N ARG A 56 -2.24 -2.86 -20.80
CA ARG A 56 -3.67 -2.51 -20.85
C ARG A 56 -3.94 -1.02 -21.02
N TYR A 57 -3.05 -0.16 -20.52
CA TYR A 57 -3.28 1.29 -20.46
C TYR A 57 -2.16 2.07 -21.16
N PRO A 58 -2.38 2.52 -22.40
CA PRO A 58 -1.40 3.29 -23.14
C PRO A 58 -0.96 4.55 -22.39
N GLY A 59 0.35 4.78 -22.34
CA GLY A 59 0.92 5.96 -21.72
C GLY A 59 0.90 5.99 -20.18
N ILE A 60 0.50 4.91 -19.51
CA ILE A 60 0.65 4.78 -18.04
C ILE A 60 2.13 4.86 -17.67
N ARG A 61 2.43 5.50 -16.56
CA ARG A 61 3.79 5.64 -16.02
C ARG A 61 3.81 5.21 -14.55
N PHE A 62 4.99 4.83 -14.07
CA PHE A 62 5.19 4.41 -12.69
C PHE A 62 6.28 5.23 -12.03
N SER A 63 6.07 5.57 -10.77
CA SER A 63 7.02 6.31 -9.94
C SER A 63 7.17 5.62 -8.61
N TYR A 64 8.39 5.25 -8.25
CA TYR A 64 8.67 4.43 -7.08
C TYR A 64 9.10 5.28 -5.90
N LEU A 65 8.57 4.95 -4.72
CA LEU A 65 9.03 5.48 -3.44
C LEU A 65 9.32 4.34 -2.49
N GLN A 66 10.60 4.18 -2.16
CA GLN A 66 11.06 3.29 -1.11
C GLN A 66 11.16 4.07 0.20
N TYR A 67 10.64 3.46 1.28
CA TYR A 67 10.80 3.94 2.63
C TYR A 67 11.53 2.88 3.44
N GLU A 68 12.74 3.20 3.90
CA GLU A 68 13.63 2.24 4.54
C GLU A 68 13.20 1.91 5.98
N GLU A 69 12.51 2.84 6.64
CA GLU A 69 12.00 2.67 8.00
C GLU A 69 10.64 1.94 8.01
N GLU A 70 10.65 0.67 7.67
CA GLU A 70 9.46 -0.17 7.44
C GLU A 70 8.45 -0.20 8.59
N THR A 71 8.89 0.05 9.81
CA THR A 71 8.06 0.06 11.02
C THR A 71 7.86 1.46 11.57
N SER A 72 7.76 2.46 10.70
CA SER A 72 7.61 3.85 11.06
C SER A 72 6.46 4.53 10.30
N GLU A 73 5.93 5.57 10.90
CA GLU A 73 4.92 6.41 10.28
C GLU A 73 5.58 7.58 9.55
N ILE A 74 5.39 7.67 8.23
CA ILE A 74 5.86 8.81 7.43
C ILE A 74 5.35 10.14 8.01
N ALA A 75 4.15 10.14 8.57
CA ALA A 75 3.58 11.34 9.21
C ALA A 75 4.46 11.91 10.34
N LYS A 76 5.24 11.05 11.01
CA LYS A 76 6.10 11.41 12.15
C LYS A 76 7.57 11.59 11.76
N ASP A 77 7.94 11.18 10.55
CA ASP A 77 9.31 11.30 10.05
C ASP A 77 9.52 12.66 9.39
N THR A 78 10.01 13.61 10.17
CA THR A 78 10.26 14.97 9.71
C THR A 78 11.36 15.08 8.65
N ALA A 79 12.28 14.12 8.60
CA ALA A 79 13.37 14.10 7.62
C ALA A 79 12.90 13.55 6.26
N PHE A 80 12.08 12.51 6.27
CA PHE A 80 11.59 11.88 5.06
C PHE A 80 10.35 12.57 4.48
N ARG A 81 9.54 13.20 5.31
CA ARG A 81 8.26 13.82 4.95
C ARG A 81 8.31 14.74 3.72
N PRO A 82 9.30 15.65 3.58
CA PRO A 82 9.38 16.52 2.39
C PRO A 82 9.59 15.74 1.09
N LYS A 83 10.43 14.71 1.09
CA LYS A 83 10.66 13.83 -0.07
C LYS A 83 9.38 13.07 -0.44
N PHE A 84 8.68 12.55 0.56
CA PHE A 84 7.41 11.88 0.39
C PHE A 84 6.34 12.80 -0.23
N GLU A 85 6.16 14.01 0.29
CA GLU A 85 5.17 14.96 -0.22
C GLU A 85 5.48 15.42 -1.64
N GLN A 86 6.75 15.63 -1.95
CA GLN A 86 7.19 15.95 -3.31
C GLN A 86 6.86 14.80 -4.28
N TRP A 87 7.18 13.57 -3.90
CA TRP A 87 6.85 12.39 -4.70
C TRP A 87 5.33 12.23 -4.86
N LEU A 88 4.58 12.35 -3.77
CA LEU A 88 3.13 12.21 -3.77
C LEU A 88 2.47 13.27 -4.68
N GLY A 89 3.01 14.49 -4.73
CA GLY A 89 2.58 15.54 -5.64
C GLY A 89 2.74 15.17 -7.11
N GLY A 90 3.70 14.31 -7.45
CA GLY A 90 4.02 13.92 -8.82
C GLY A 90 3.26 12.71 -9.35
N VAL A 91 2.38 12.09 -8.56
CA VAL A 91 1.61 10.90 -8.97
C VAL A 91 0.10 11.18 -8.96
N ASP A 92 -0.66 10.44 -9.77
CA ASP A 92 -2.11 10.56 -9.86
C ASP A 92 -2.84 9.65 -8.86
N ALA A 93 -2.30 8.45 -8.60
CA ALA A 93 -2.80 7.47 -7.62
C ALA A 93 -1.65 6.66 -7.06
N VAL A 94 -1.89 5.88 -6.02
CA VAL A 94 -0.87 5.06 -5.36
C VAL A 94 -1.30 3.62 -5.24
N LEU A 95 -0.39 2.71 -5.61
CA LEU A 95 -0.39 1.32 -5.19
C LEU A 95 0.61 1.16 -4.05
N SER A 96 0.12 0.81 -2.88
CA SER A 96 0.96 0.55 -1.72
C SER A 96 1.04 -0.94 -1.46
N PHE A 97 2.25 -1.44 -1.28
CA PHE A 97 2.51 -2.85 -1.12
C PHE A 97 3.50 -3.14 0.01
N TYR A 98 3.07 -4.01 0.89
CA TYR A 98 3.91 -4.53 1.96
C TYR A 98 3.47 -5.96 2.25
N GLY A 99 4.35 -6.91 2.14
CA GLY A 99 3.82 -8.25 2.05
C GLY A 99 4.18 -9.19 3.15
N SER A 100 5.30 -9.00 3.81
CA SER A 100 5.91 -10.16 4.42
C SER A 100 5.69 -10.31 5.93
N VAL A 101 5.57 -9.22 6.68
CA VAL A 101 5.50 -9.29 8.14
C VAL A 101 4.35 -8.46 8.72
N PRO A 102 3.69 -8.93 9.81
CA PRO A 102 2.55 -8.22 10.39
C PRO A 102 2.87 -6.80 10.88
N SER A 103 4.08 -6.56 11.42
CA SER A 103 4.50 -5.21 11.83
C SER A 103 4.55 -4.25 10.65
N GLY A 104 5.19 -4.62 9.56
CA GLY A 104 5.21 -3.85 8.33
C GLY A 104 3.81 -3.59 7.78
N ALA A 105 2.92 -4.58 7.82
CA ALA A 105 1.53 -4.42 7.39
C ALA A 105 0.75 -3.37 8.18
N LEU A 106 1.01 -3.22 9.48
CA LEU A 106 0.38 -2.17 10.28
C LEU A 106 0.77 -0.77 9.77
N PHE A 107 2.07 -0.57 9.55
CA PHE A 107 2.59 0.71 9.05
C PHE A 107 2.26 0.95 7.58
N LEU A 108 2.13 -0.10 6.78
CA LEU A 108 1.53 0.01 5.46
C LEU A 108 0.13 0.65 5.55
N GLY A 109 -0.71 0.14 6.45
CA GLY A 109 -2.05 0.70 6.70
C GLY A 109 -2.00 2.16 7.13
N TYR A 110 -1.08 2.54 8.04
CA TYR A 110 -0.90 3.93 8.47
C TYR A 110 -0.50 4.85 7.32
N ASN A 111 0.50 4.46 6.55
CA ASN A 111 1.05 5.29 5.48
C ASN A 111 0.11 5.35 4.28
N SER A 112 -0.61 4.26 3.97
CA SER A 112 -1.64 4.27 2.92
C SER A 112 -2.82 5.16 3.28
N ALA A 113 -3.24 5.15 4.54
CA ALA A 113 -4.27 6.06 5.03
C ALA A 113 -3.82 7.53 4.93
N LEU A 114 -2.56 7.83 5.22
CA LEU A 114 -1.99 9.17 5.05
C LEU A 114 -2.06 9.63 3.59
N MET A 115 -1.72 8.77 2.62
CA MET A 115 -1.78 9.10 1.19
C MET A 115 -3.21 9.42 0.75
N GLU A 116 -4.17 8.63 1.19
CA GLU A 116 -5.59 8.86 0.95
C GLU A 116 -6.06 10.20 1.56
N GLN A 117 -5.68 10.49 2.81
CA GLN A 117 -5.98 11.75 3.49
C GLN A 117 -5.37 12.98 2.80
N LEU A 118 -4.23 12.81 2.14
CA LEU A 118 -3.57 13.84 1.34
C LEU A 118 -4.15 13.96 -0.08
N GLY A 119 -5.28 13.32 -0.34
CA GLY A 119 -6.03 13.47 -1.59
C GLY A 119 -5.52 12.62 -2.75
N LYS A 120 -4.80 11.52 -2.48
CA LYS A 120 -4.38 10.57 -3.52
C LYS A 120 -5.19 9.29 -3.43
N PRO A 121 -5.91 8.91 -4.50
CA PRO A 121 -6.54 7.60 -4.57
C PRO A 121 -5.51 6.52 -4.30
N THR A 122 -5.71 5.75 -3.24
CA THR A 122 -4.74 4.75 -2.81
C THR A 122 -5.39 3.38 -2.74
N VAL A 123 -4.70 2.39 -3.27
CA VAL A 123 -5.06 0.99 -3.14
C VAL A 123 -3.92 0.25 -2.45
N MET A 124 -4.28 -0.49 -1.42
CA MET A 124 -3.35 -1.31 -0.68
C MET A 124 -3.38 -2.76 -1.19
N LEU A 125 -2.22 -3.29 -1.53
CA LEU A 125 -2.04 -4.69 -1.88
C LEU A 125 -1.54 -5.44 -0.65
N THR A 126 -2.23 -6.53 -0.30
CA THR A 126 -1.87 -7.36 0.86
C THR A 126 -1.97 -8.83 0.54
N VAL A 127 -1.36 -9.65 1.38
CA VAL A 127 -1.62 -11.10 1.42
C VAL A 127 -2.65 -11.41 2.50
N PRO A 128 -3.41 -12.52 2.40
CA PRO A 128 -4.45 -12.87 3.39
C PRO A 128 -3.94 -12.86 4.84
N ARG A 129 -2.71 -13.30 5.06
CA ARG A 129 -2.08 -13.35 6.38
C ARG A 129 -1.89 -11.97 7.03
N THR A 130 -1.57 -10.95 6.26
CA THR A 130 -1.25 -9.60 6.78
C THR A 130 -2.42 -8.63 6.67
N TYR A 131 -3.42 -8.95 5.87
CA TYR A 131 -4.61 -8.13 5.64
C TYR A 131 -5.28 -7.62 6.93
N PRO A 132 -5.58 -8.47 7.95
CA PRO A 132 -6.25 -7.98 9.15
C PRO A 132 -5.45 -6.90 9.90
N THR A 133 -4.12 -7.00 9.88
CA THR A 133 -3.23 -6.03 10.53
C THR A 133 -3.18 -4.72 9.74
N ALA A 134 -3.08 -4.79 8.42
CA ALA A 134 -3.09 -3.62 7.55
C ALA A 134 -4.40 -2.81 7.69
N ILE A 135 -5.54 -3.48 7.70
CA ILE A 135 -6.85 -2.83 7.89
C ILE A 135 -6.98 -2.19 9.28
N ARG A 136 -6.41 -2.79 10.32
CA ARG A 136 -6.34 -2.15 11.65
C ARG A 136 -5.56 -0.84 11.58
N GLY A 137 -4.47 -0.80 10.83
CA GLY A 137 -3.70 0.42 10.59
C GLY A 137 -4.57 1.52 9.94
N CYS A 138 -5.27 1.19 8.86
CA CYS A 138 -6.17 2.12 8.18
C CYS A 138 -7.26 2.67 9.13
N LYS A 139 -7.89 1.78 9.90
CA LYS A 139 -8.92 2.15 10.89
C LYS A 139 -8.37 3.08 11.96
N ALA A 140 -7.18 2.78 12.49
CA ALA A 140 -6.52 3.60 13.51
C ALA A 140 -6.18 5.01 13.00
N LYS A 141 -6.06 5.20 11.69
CA LYS A 141 -5.82 6.50 11.05
C LYS A 141 -7.09 7.14 10.46
N GLY A 142 -8.27 6.62 10.79
CA GLY A 142 -9.55 7.23 10.37
C GLY A 142 -9.95 6.95 8.93
N VAL A 143 -9.34 5.99 8.24
CA VAL A 143 -9.68 5.59 6.87
C VAL A 143 -10.09 4.10 6.81
N PRO A 144 -11.18 3.71 7.49
CA PRO A 144 -11.57 2.30 7.58
C PRO A 144 -12.00 1.69 6.23
N GLY A 145 -12.38 2.53 5.27
CA GLY A 145 -12.84 2.13 3.93
C GLY A 145 -11.73 2.08 2.87
N LEU A 146 -10.45 2.19 3.27
CA LEU A 146 -9.36 2.15 2.30
C LEU A 146 -9.44 0.90 1.42
N ARG A 147 -9.37 1.09 0.10
CA ARG A 147 -9.45 0.01 -0.87
C ARG A 147 -8.25 -0.92 -0.73
N THR A 148 -8.53 -2.21 -0.63
CA THR A 148 -7.50 -3.24 -0.46
C THR A 148 -7.78 -4.39 -1.39
N VAL A 149 -6.75 -4.83 -2.11
CA VAL A 149 -6.78 -6.02 -2.95
C VAL A 149 -5.87 -7.06 -2.30
N GLN A 150 -6.39 -8.27 -2.15
CA GLN A 150 -5.64 -9.40 -1.65
C GLN A 150 -5.19 -10.27 -2.82
N TYR A 151 -3.99 -10.76 -2.74
CA TYR A 151 -3.47 -11.75 -3.66
C TYR A 151 -2.93 -12.94 -2.87
N ASP A 152 -3.21 -14.12 -3.37
CA ASP A 152 -2.80 -15.37 -2.73
C ASP A 152 -1.59 -15.95 -3.45
N VAL A 153 -0.44 -15.34 -3.25
CA VAL A 153 0.82 -15.94 -3.66
C VAL A 153 1.35 -16.75 -2.48
N ALA A 154 1.70 -17.99 -2.71
CA ALA A 154 2.30 -18.86 -1.70
C ALA A 154 3.49 -18.18 -1.02
N VAL A 155 3.24 -17.65 0.17
CA VAL A 155 4.13 -16.74 0.91
C VAL A 155 5.17 -17.49 1.73
N ASP A 156 5.21 -18.81 1.63
CA ASP A 156 6.21 -19.67 2.25
C ASP A 156 7.65 -19.39 1.75
N LYS A 157 7.76 -18.63 0.65
CA LYS A 157 9.03 -18.23 0.02
C LYS A 157 9.38 -16.74 0.16
N ILE A 158 8.89 -16.06 1.17
CA ILE A 158 9.02 -14.60 1.38
C ILE A 158 10.46 -14.07 1.25
N ASN A 159 11.42 -14.84 1.68
CA ASN A 159 12.85 -14.48 1.64
C ASN A 159 13.65 -15.33 0.65
N SER A 160 13.00 -16.06 -0.23
CA SER A 160 13.69 -16.98 -1.11
C SER A 160 14.18 -16.27 -2.37
N HIS A 161 15.18 -16.87 -2.99
CA HIS A 161 15.71 -16.51 -4.29
C HIS A 161 14.72 -16.79 -5.44
N VAL A 162 13.44 -16.42 -5.26
CA VAL A 162 12.40 -16.57 -6.28
C VAL A 162 12.77 -15.72 -7.49
N THR A 163 12.80 -16.32 -8.65
CA THR A 163 13.03 -15.60 -9.90
C THR A 163 11.79 -14.83 -10.34
N LEU A 164 11.95 -13.82 -11.19
CA LEU A 164 10.82 -13.09 -11.77
C LEU A 164 9.87 -14.02 -12.54
N GLU A 165 10.40 -15.03 -13.21
CA GLU A 165 9.63 -16.00 -13.98
C GLU A 165 8.77 -16.89 -13.07
N GLU A 166 9.29 -17.32 -11.93
CA GLU A 166 8.52 -18.05 -10.93
C GLU A 166 7.36 -17.20 -10.37
N VAL A 167 7.61 -15.92 -10.11
CA VAL A 167 6.55 -14.98 -9.67
C VAL A 167 5.52 -14.79 -10.78
N ARG A 168 5.95 -14.59 -12.03
CA ARG A 168 5.06 -14.44 -13.18
C ARG A 168 4.17 -15.68 -13.35
N THR A 169 4.75 -16.87 -13.26
CA THR A 169 4.03 -18.15 -13.35
C THR A 169 3.04 -18.30 -12.20
N ALA A 170 3.43 -17.99 -10.96
CA ALA A 170 2.56 -18.05 -9.79
C ALA A 170 1.38 -17.07 -9.89
N MET A 171 1.59 -15.88 -10.45
CA MET A 171 0.57 -14.86 -10.62
C MET A 171 -0.31 -15.04 -11.86
N ALA A 172 0.12 -15.85 -12.83
CA ALA A 172 -0.52 -15.93 -14.16
C ALA A 172 -2.01 -16.25 -14.09
N THR A 173 -2.44 -17.07 -13.13
CA THR A 173 -3.84 -17.45 -12.97
C THR A 173 -4.68 -16.33 -12.34
N ASP A 174 -4.11 -15.61 -11.39
CA ASP A 174 -4.84 -14.61 -10.59
C ASP A 174 -4.63 -13.17 -11.09
N LEU A 175 -3.60 -12.95 -11.91
CA LEU A 175 -3.21 -11.63 -12.40
C LEU A 175 -4.33 -10.87 -13.13
N PRO A 176 -5.14 -11.47 -14.02
CA PRO A 176 -6.25 -10.77 -14.65
C PRO A 176 -7.27 -10.27 -13.64
N GLY A 177 -7.68 -11.09 -12.68
CA GLY A 177 -8.60 -10.71 -11.60
C GLY A 177 -8.01 -9.67 -10.67
N LEU A 178 -6.72 -9.80 -10.34
CA LEU A 178 -5.99 -8.82 -9.53
C LEU A 178 -5.93 -7.45 -10.22
N THR A 179 -5.55 -7.42 -11.50
CA THR A 179 -5.49 -6.16 -12.25
C THR A 179 -6.85 -5.53 -12.46
N ASP A 180 -7.90 -6.32 -12.68
CA ASP A 180 -9.28 -5.81 -12.75
C ASP A 180 -9.72 -5.21 -11.42
N ALA A 181 -9.40 -5.85 -10.30
CA ALA A 181 -9.67 -5.33 -8.97
C ALA A 181 -8.88 -4.04 -8.67
N LEU A 182 -7.61 -3.97 -9.07
CA LEU A 182 -6.79 -2.76 -8.93
C LEU A 182 -7.38 -1.60 -9.74
N VAL A 183 -7.71 -1.84 -11.00
CA VAL A 183 -8.34 -0.83 -11.86
C VAL A 183 -9.64 -0.35 -11.26
N SER A 184 -10.55 -1.26 -10.92
CA SER A 184 -11.83 -0.91 -10.28
C SER A 184 -11.67 -0.17 -8.96
N ALA A 185 -10.60 -0.41 -8.23
CA ALA A 185 -10.33 0.26 -6.98
C ALA A 185 -9.68 1.65 -7.16
N LEU A 186 -9.04 1.90 -8.30
CA LEU A 186 -8.44 3.18 -8.67
C LEU A 186 -9.35 4.06 -9.52
N THR A 187 -10.25 3.47 -10.28
CA THR A 187 -11.30 4.14 -11.08
C THR A 187 -12.66 4.01 -10.42
#